data_9ef51a20af7e4cce02632082df2b1b7d
#
_entry.id   9ef51a20af7e4cce02632082df2b1b7d
#
_cell.length_a   1.000
_cell.length_b   1.000
_cell.length_c   1.000
_cell.angle_alpha   90.00
_cell.angle_beta   90.00
_cell.angle_gamma   90.00
#
_symmetry.space_group_name_H-M   'P 1'
#
loop_
_entity.id
_entity.type
_entity.pdbx_description
1 polymer ?
#
loop_
_entity_poly.entity_id
_entity_poly.type
_entity_poly.pdbx_seq_one_letter_code
_entity_poly.pdbx_strand_id
1 'polypeptide(L)'
;MTGWSDYYGGQVTPDLYIRNLYGQREFLQMIIETGAKKILEVGAGTGTMSIFLSQLGGMVTTLDNDPKIIEQARLVSGQFGGRNDIVAGDAFHLPFPDDSFDLIFHQGLLEHFSNERIRDLITEQLRVAPVVLVGVPNSFYPRKDFGDERLMSKKQWEQILAPFKVSLSRNYSLKILPKWYLLRVPIQYMAKIERR
;
A
#
# COMPACT_ATOMS: atom_id res chain seq x y z
N MET A 1 2.28 13.06 -19.39
CA MET A 1 2.21 12.50 -18.02
C MET A 1 3.48 11.68 -17.81
N THR A 2 4.23 11.97 -16.79
CA THR A 2 5.36 11.14 -16.36
C THR A 2 4.80 9.77 -15.93
N GLY A 3 5.42 8.66 -16.35
CA GLY A 3 5.01 7.32 -15.95
C GLY A 3 5.35 7.04 -14.47
N TRP A 4 4.78 6.01 -13.88
CA TRP A 4 5.12 5.58 -12.51
C TRP A 4 6.62 5.31 -12.34
N SER A 5 7.25 4.78 -13.39
CA SER A 5 8.70 4.57 -13.41
C SER A 5 9.52 5.87 -13.30
N ASP A 6 8.99 7.00 -13.77
CA ASP A 6 9.66 8.29 -13.61
C ASP A 6 9.49 8.82 -12.18
N TYR A 7 8.32 8.59 -11.57
CA TYR A 7 8.04 8.97 -10.18
C TYR A 7 8.92 8.19 -9.18
N TYR A 8 9.06 6.89 -9.39
CA TYR A 8 9.88 6.01 -8.54
C TYR A 8 11.31 5.82 -9.04
N GLY A 9 11.73 6.45 -10.15
CA GLY A 9 13.01 6.23 -10.84
C GLY A 9 14.27 6.67 -10.09
N GLY A 10 14.12 7.24 -8.90
CA GLY A 10 15.24 7.61 -8.02
C GLY A 10 15.85 6.41 -7.31
N GLN A 11 17.17 6.46 -7.05
CA GLN A 11 17.84 5.47 -6.22
C GLN A 11 17.29 5.49 -4.79
N VAL A 12 16.91 4.33 -4.26
CA VAL A 12 16.52 4.19 -2.86
C VAL A 12 17.79 4.13 -2.00
N THR A 13 18.10 5.24 -1.35
CA THR A 13 19.21 5.32 -0.39
C THR A 13 18.82 4.71 0.97
N PRO A 14 19.79 4.32 1.83
CA PRO A 14 19.48 3.86 3.19
C PRO A 14 18.65 4.88 4.01
N ASP A 15 18.92 6.17 3.88
CA ASP A 15 18.13 7.23 4.53
C ASP A 15 16.68 7.23 4.03
N LEU A 16 16.47 7.14 2.72
CA LEU A 16 15.13 7.09 2.14
C LEU A 16 14.38 5.82 2.56
N TYR A 17 15.08 4.67 2.60
CA TYR A 17 14.51 3.40 3.07
C TYR A 17 13.99 3.50 4.51
N ILE A 18 14.82 3.98 5.43
CA ILE A 18 14.44 4.19 6.84
C ILE A 18 13.31 5.22 6.96
N ARG A 19 13.38 6.31 6.21
CA ARG A 19 12.36 7.37 6.21
C ARG A 19 11.00 6.85 5.76
N ASN A 20 10.95 6.03 4.71
CA ASN A 20 9.73 5.41 4.22
C ASN A 20 9.10 4.50 5.30
N LEU A 21 9.89 3.61 5.91
CA LEU A 21 9.42 2.74 6.99
C LEU A 21 8.91 3.55 8.19
N TYR A 22 9.66 4.55 8.61
CA TYR A 22 9.27 5.41 9.72
C TYR A 22 7.99 6.21 9.42
N GLY A 23 7.85 6.69 8.20
CA GLY A 23 6.65 7.39 7.73
C GLY A 23 5.40 6.49 7.81
N GLN A 24 5.53 5.24 7.39
CA GLN A 24 4.45 4.26 7.34
C GLN A 24 4.32 3.39 8.61
N ARG A 25 5.02 3.73 9.69
CA ARG A 25 5.11 2.87 10.88
C ARG A 25 3.74 2.48 11.47
N GLU A 26 2.75 3.39 11.48
CA GLU A 26 1.41 3.08 12.02
C GLU A 26 0.67 2.07 11.12
N PHE A 27 0.87 2.16 9.81
CA PHE A 27 0.33 1.23 8.85
C PHE A 27 1.04 -0.13 8.91
N LEU A 28 2.38 -0.12 8.98
CA LEU A 28 3.19 -1.33 9.18
C LEU A 28 2.86 -2.05 10.49
N GLN A 29 2.67 -1.30 11.58
CA GLN A 29 2.25 -1.86 12.86
C GLN A 29 0.93 -2.60 12.73
N MET A 30 -0.06 -2.03 12.02
CA MET A 30 -1.33 -2.69 11.77
C MET A 30 -1.17 -3.99 10.97
N ILE A 31 -0.29 -4.01 9.94
CA ILE A 31 0.03 -5.22 9.19
C ILE A 31 0.57 -6.30 10.13
N ILE A 32 1.56 -5.95 10.95
CA ILE A 32 2.21 -6.88 11.89
C ILE A 32 1.20 -7.41 12.94
N GLU A 33 0.33 -6.56 13.46
CA GLU A 33 -0.69 -6.92 14.45
C GLU A 33 -1.74 -7.91 13.92
N THR A 34 -1.90 -8.06 12.59
CA THR A 34 -2.76 -9.11 12.03
C THR A 34 -2.23 -10.51 12.29
N GLY A 35 -0.93 -10.67 12.52
CA GLY A 35 -0.26 -11.97 12.62
C GLY A 35 -0.15 -12.75 11.32
N ALA A 36 -0.52 -12.13 10.18
CA ALA A 36 -0.46 -12.74 8.86
C ALA A 36 0.94 -13.24 8.53
N LYS A 37 1.03 -14.41 7.88
CA LYS A 37 2.28 -15.03 7.45
C LYS A 37 2.48 -14.94 5.95
N LYS A 38 1.44 -15.19 5.16
CA LYS A 38 1.44 -15.04 3.71
C LYS A 38 0.83 -13.69 3.35
N ILE A 39 1.66 -12.79 2.88
CA ILE A 39 1.30 -11.38 2.67
C ILE A 39 1.53 -10.99 1.22
N LEU A 40 0.56 -10.30 0.61
CA LEU A 40 0.69 -9.71 -0.72
C LEU A 40 0.67 -8.17 -0.63
N GLU A 41 1.70 -7.50 -1.15
CA GLU A 41 1.69 -6.07 -1.44
C GLU A 41 1.29 -5.85 -2.91
N VAL A 42 0.27 -5.02 -3.16
CA VAL A 42 -0.22 -4.69 -4.50
C VAL A 42 0.07 -3.23 -4.83
N GLY A 43 0.62 -2.96 -6.02
CA GLY A 43 1.08 -1.62 -6.40
C GLY A 43 2.30 -1.21 -5.57
N ALA A 44 3.33 -2.01 -5.68
CA ALA A 44 4.45 -2.03 -4.74
C ALA A 44 5.36 -0.80 -4.76
N GLY A 45 5.40 -0.06 -5.86
CA GLY A 45 6.36 1.03 -6.00
C GLY A 45 7.81 0.54 -5.74
N THR A 46 8.46 1.07 -4.70
CA THR A 46 9.83 0.65 -4.32
C THR A 46 9.89 -0.66 -3.53
N GLY A 47 8.77 -1.21 -3.07
CA GLY A 47 8.70 -2.45 -2.29
C GLY A 47 9.31 -2.36 -0.88
N THR A 48 9.56 -1.17 -0.35
CA THR A 48 10.27 -1.01 0.94
C THR A 48 9.55 -1.68 2.11
N MET A 49 8.22 -1.67 2.14
CA MET A 49 7.44 -2.34 3.19
C MET A 49 7.51 -3.86 3.06
N SER A 50 7.39 -4.41 1.85
CA SER A 50 7.56 -5.84 1.58
C SER A 50 8.92 -6.36 2.00
N ILE A 51 9.99 -5.62 1.68
CA ILE A 51 11.36 -5.96 2.09
C ILE A 51 11.43 -6.08 3.62
N PHE A 52 10.97 -5.06 4.33
CA PHE A 52 10.98 -5.04 5.79
C PHE A 52 10.17 -6.20 6.39
N LEU A 53 8.95 -6.43 5.92
CA LEU A 53 8.08 -7.51 6.39
C LEU A 53 8.70 -8.89 6.13
N SER A 54 9.37 -9.09 4.99
CA SER A 54 10.08 -10.32 4.68
C SER A 54 11.27 -10.59 5.60
N GLN A 55 11.96 -9.54 6.03
CA GLN A 55 13.05 -9.63 7.03
C GLN A 55 12.54 -10.02 8.41
N LEU A 56 11.29 -9.67 8.74
CA LEU A 56 10.61 -10.13 9.97
C LEU A 56 10.10 -11.58 9.89
N GLY A 57 10.33 -12.27 8.79
CA GLY A 57 9.94 -13.68 8.60
C GLY A 57 8.58 -13.88 7.94
N GLY A 58 7.97 -12.84 7.39
CA GLY A 58 6.78 -12.96 6.53
C GLY A 58 7.13 -13.61 5.19
N MET A 59 6.26 -14.45 4.66
CA MET A 59 6.27 -14.92 3.27
C MET A 59 5.58 -13.84 2.43
N VAL A 60 6.36 -12.90 1.89
CA VAL A 60 5.85 -11.70 1.24
C VAL A 60 5.99 -11.81 -0.27
N THR A 61 4.89 -11.58 -0.98
CA THR A 61 4.86 -11.37 -2.42
C THR A 61 4.59 -9.89 -2.70
N THR A 62 5.30 -9.35 -3.67
CA THR A 62 5.21 -7.94 -4.09
C THR A 62 4.77 -7.92 -5.55
N LEU A 63 3.65 -7.27 -5.86
CA LEU A 63 3.07 -7.25 -7.20
C LEU A 63 2.95 -5.83 -7.74
N ASP A 64 3.34 -5.65 -8.98
CA ASP A 64 3.09 -4.43 -9.76
C ASP A 64 2.83 -4.78 -11.23
N ASN A 65 2.22 -3.89 -11.99
CA ASN A 65 1.96 -4.09 -13.42
C ASN A 65 2.98 -3.41 -14.33
N ASP A 66 3.79 -2.49 -13.81
CA ASP A 66 4.82 -1.79 -14.59
C ASP A 66 6.14 -2.58 -14.56
N PRO A 67 6.64 -3.07 -15.74
CA PRO A 67 7.89 -3.83 -15.79
C PRO A 67 9.11 -3.09 -15.22
N LYS A 68 9.16 -1.76 -15.33
CA LYS A 68 10.26 -0.96 -14.79
C LYS A 68 10.18 -0.86 -13.26
N ILE A 69 8.97 -0.78 -12.70
CA ILE A 69 8.76 -0.84 -11.25
C ILE A 69 9.18 -2.20 -10.71
N ILE A 70 8.82 -3.28 -11.40
CA ILE A 70 9.25 -4.64 -11.05
C ILE A 70 10.78 -4.77 -11.05
N GLU A 71 11.45 -4.26 -12.07
CA GLU A 71 12.93 -4.28 -12.14
C GLU A 71 13.53 -3.48 -10.97
N GLN A 72 13.03 -2.29 -10.72
CA GLN A 72 13.49 -1.46 -9.60
C GLN A 72 13.22 -2.12 -8.25
N ALA A 73 12.06 -2.71 -8.03
CA ALA A 73 11.74 -3.43 -6.79
C ALA A 73 12.73 -4.59 -6.55
N ARG A 74 13.13 -5.31 -7.61
CA ARG A 74 14.17 -6.36 -7.51
C ARG A 74 15.53 -5.81 -7.10
N LEU A 75 15.95 -4.69 -7.70
CA LEU A 75 17.21 -4.02 -7.35
C LEU A 75 17.20 -3.56 -5.88
N VAL A 76 16.13 -2.91 -5.45
CA VAL A 76 15.97 -2.43 -4.07
C VAL A 76 15.91 -3.60 -3.09
N SER A 77 15.17 -4.68 -3.42
CA SER A 77 15.12 -5.89 -2.60
C SER A 77 16.50 -6.53 -2.43
N GLY A 78 17.27 -6.66 -3.52
CA GLY A 78 18.64 -7.14 -3.46
C GLY A 78 19.56 -6.24 -2.62
N GLN A 79 19.44 -4.92 -2.78
CA GLN A 79 20.24 -3.94 -2.05
C GLN A 79 20.01 -3.99 -0.52
N PHE A 80 18.78 -4.19 -0.08
CA PHE A 80 18.41 -4.18 1.35
C PHE A 80 18.19 -5.57 1.94
N GLY A 81 18.55 -6.65 1.23
CA GLY A 81 18.44 -8.02 1.74
C GLY A 81 16.99 -8.49 1.91
N GLY A 82 16.10 -8.04 1.02
CA GLY A 82 14.72 -8.52 0.97
C GLY A 82 14.66 -10.00 0.59
N ARG A 83 13.63 -10.69 1.11
CA ARG A 83 13.32 -12.10 0.85
C ARG A 83 11.92 -12.25 0.25
N ASN A 84 11.39 -11.16 -0.32
CA ASN A 84 10.07 -11.12 -0.94
C ASN A 84 10.14 -11.60 -2.38
N ASP A 85 9.13 -12.37 -2.79
CA ASP A 85 8.91 -12.71 -4.19
C ASP A 85 8.37 -11.48 -4.93
N ILE A 86 8.86 -11.22 -6.16
CA ILE A 86 8.44 -10.06 -6.96
C ILE A 86 7.82 -10.54 -8.26
N VAL A 87 6.54 -10.24 -8.44
CA VAL A 87 5.68 -10.77 -9.51
C VAL A 87 5.07 -9.63 -10.31
N ALA A 88 5.10 -9.74 -11.64
CA ALA A 88 4.34 -8.86 -12.51
C ALA A 88 2.88 -9.32 -12.58
N GLY A 89 1.92 -8.39 -12.44
CA GLY A 89 0.50 -8.74 -12.50
C GLY A 89 -0.42 -7.53 -12.44
N ASP A 90 -1.67 -7.75 -12.84
CA ASP A 90 -2.74 -6.77 -12.77
C ASP A 90 -3.46 -6.88 -11.42
N ALA A 91 -3.58 -5.75 -10.70
CA ALA A 91 -4.28 -5.66 -9.42
C ALA A 91 -5.78 -6.00 -9.51
N PHE A 92 -6.37 -5.87 -10.70
CA PHE A 92 -7.77 -6.21 -10.98
C PHE A 92 -8.00 -7.66 -11.39
N HIS A 93 -6.92 -8.40 -11.69
CA HIS A 93 -6.93 -9.82 -12.09
C HIS A 93 -5.68 -10.48 -11.51
N LEU A 94 -5.70 -10.69 -10.19
CA LEU A 94 -4.55 -11.22 -9.47
C LEU A 94 -4.23 -12.66 -9.93
N PRO A 95 -2.97 -12.95 -10.32
CA PRO A 95 -2.59 -14.26 -10.86
C PRO A 95 -2.42 -15.33 -9.76
N PHE A 96 -3.32 -15.32 -8.77
CA PHE A 96 -3.28 -16.21 -7.63
C PHE A 96 -4.64 -16.89 -7.43
N PRO A 97 -4.67 -18.17 -7.00
CA PRO A 97 -5.91 -18.84 -6.57
C PRO A 97 -6.59 -18.12 -5.40
N ASP A 98 -7.86 -18.46 -5.17
CA ASP A 98 -8.58 -18.03 -3.97
C ASP A 98 -7.81 -18.44 -2.71
N ASP A 99 -7.90 -17.63 -1.66
CA ASP A 99 -7.28 -17.91 -0.35
C ASP A 99 -5.76 -18.19 -0.38
N SER A 100 -5.04 -17.62 -1.34
CA SER A 100 -3.59 -17.80 -1.47
C SER A 100 -2.79 -17.07 -0.39
N PHE A 101 -3.34 -16.01 0.19
CA PHE A 101 -2.71 -15.16 1.19
C PHE A 101 -3.57 -15.01 2.44
N ASP A 102 -2.94 -14.67 3.56
CA ASP A 102 -3.63 -14.31 4.81
C ASP A 102 -4.05 -12.84 4.79
N LEU A 103 -3.28 -12.00 4.11
CA LEU A 103 -3.42 -10.55 4.06
C LEU A 103 -2.97 -9.98 2.73
N ILE A 104 -3.73 -9.05 2.19
CA ILE A 104 -3.28 -8.12 1.16
C ILE A 104 -3.16 -6.72 1.75
N PHE A 105 -2.13 -6.00 1.36
CA PHE A 105 -2.05 -4.57 1.65
C PHE A 105 -1.59 -3.76 0.43
N HIS A 106 -1.94 -2.49 0.43
CA HIS A 106 -1.39 -1.49 -0.48
C HIS A 106 -1.44 -0.10 0.15
N GLN A 107 -0.56 0.77 -0.32
CA GLN A 107 -0.47 2.15 0.11
C GLN A 107 -0.28 3.06 -1.11
N GLY A 108 -1.13 4.07 -1.24
CA GLY A 108 -1.05 5.00 -2.36
C GLY A 108 -1.52 4.39 -3.70
N LEU A 109 -2.57 3.55 -3.69
CA LEU A 109 -3.08 2.88 -4.88
C LEU A 109 -4.52 3.30 -5.23
N LEU A 110 -5.44 3.25 -4.26
CA LEU A 110 -6.87 3.41 -4.56
C LEU A 110 -7.27 4.82 -5.02
N GLU A 111 -6.55 5.83 -4.60
CA GLU A 111 -6.83 7.24 -4.91
C GLU A 111 -6.76 7.57 -6.41
N HIS A 112 -6.18 6.69 -7.21
CA HIS A 112 -6.07 6.84 -8.68
C HIS A 112 -7.26 6.29 -9.46
N PHE A 113 -8.24 5.65 -8.78
CA PHE A 113 -9.35 4.97 -9.44
C PHE A 113 -10.72 5.58 -9.15
N SER A 114 -11.70 5.32 -10.03
CA SER A 114 -13.11 5.65 -9.78
C SER A 114 -13.68 4.80 -8.64
N ASN A 115 -14.83 5.20 -8.09
CA ASN A 115 -15.48 4.45 -7.01
C ASN A 115 -15.79 3.00 -7.39
N GLU A 116 -16.23 2.78 -8.63
CA GLU A 116 -16.52 1.46 -9.19
C GLU A 116 -15.26 0.62 -9.24
N ARG A 117 -14.19 1.16 -9.83
CA ARG A 117 -12.91 0.46 -9.95
C ARG A 117 -12.28 0.14 -8.61
N ILE A 118 -12.43 1.03 -7.60
CA ILE A 118 -12.00 0.74 -6.22
C ILE A 118 -12.73 -0.49 -5.67
N ARG A 119 -14.04 -0.60 -5.91
CA ARG A 119 -14.82 -1.74 -5.44
C ARG A 119 -14.46 -3.04 -6.16
N ASP A 120 -14.24 -2.98 -7.48
CA ASP A 120 -13.78 -4.13 -8.26
C ASP A 120 -12.44 -4.65 -7.74
N LEU A 121 -11.49 -3.73 -7.50
CA LEU A 121 -10.16 -4.06 -7.00
C LEU A 121 -10.22 -4.71 -5.61
N ILE A 122 -11.00 -4.16 -4.68
CA ILE A 122 -11.18 -4.73 -3.35
C ILE A 122 -11.87 -6.10 -3.42
N THR A 123 -12.85 -6.27 -4.31
CA THR A 123 -13.54 -7.54 -4.50
C THR A 123 -12.55 -8.62 -4.97
N GLU A 124 -11.71 -8.30 -5.95
CA GLU A 124 -10.67 -9.22 -6.42
C GLU A 124 -9.65 -9.55 -5.31
N GLN A 125 -9.23 -8.56 -4.55
CA GLN A 125 -8.31 -8.77 -3.43
C GLN A 125 -8.94 -9.65 -2.33
N LEU A 126 -10.23 -9.46 -2.03
CA LEU A 126 -10.94 -10.30 -1.06
C LEU A 126 -11.21 -11.72 -1.57
N ARG A 127 -11.11 -11.99 -2.86
CA ARG A 127 -11.07 -13.36 -3.39
C ARG A 127 -9.80 -14.09 -2.97
N VAL A 128 -8.66 -13.39 -3.04
CA VAL A 128 -7.33 -13.95 -2.86
C VAL A 128 -6.88 -13.98 -1.39
N ALA A 129 -7.43 -13.08 -0.54
CA ALA A 129 -7.14 -13.04 0.90
C ALA A 129 -8.38 -12.68 1.73
N PRO A 130 -8.52 -13.16 2.97
CA PRO A 130 -9.64 -12.80 3.84
C PRO A 130 -9.57 -11.38 4.40
N VAL A 131 -8.40 -10.74 4.36
CA VAL A 131 -8.17 -9.40 4.92
C VAL A 131 -7.43 -8.52 3.91
N VAL A 132 -7.93 -7.30 3.73
CA VAL A 132 -7.29 -6.25 2.92
C VAL A 132 -7.05 -5.02 3.80
N LEU A 133 -5.81 -4.55 3.86
CA LEU A 133 -5.42 -3.29 4.49
C LEU A 133 -5.11 -2.23 3.44
N VAL A 134 -5.79 -1.11 3.51
CA VAL A 134 -5.61 0.00 2.57
C VAL A 134 -5.07 1.23 3.28
N GLY A 135 -4.07 1.89 2.67
CA GLY A 135 -3.55 3.18 3.10
C GLY A 135 -3.56 4.15 1.92
N VAL A 136 -4.12 5.36 2.10
CA VAL A 136 -4.22 6.36 1.03
C VAL A 136 -4.06 7.77 1.60
N PRO A 137 -3.56 8.75 0.82
CA PRO A 137 -3.60 10.16 1.21
C PRO A 137 -5.05 10.63 1.34
N ASN A 138 -5.33 11.44 2.35
CA ASN A 138 -6.66 12.00 2.58
C ASN A 138 -6.74 13.48 2.19
N SER A 139 -7.91 14.12 2.43
CA SER A 139 -8.16 15.53 2.09
C SER A 139 -7.27 16.55 2.82
N PHE A 140 -6.49 16.13 3.81
CA PHE A 140 -5.50 16.97 4.49
C PHE A 140 -4.08 16.80 3.91
N TYR A 141 -3.88 15.94 2.92
CA TYR A 141 -2.59 15.78 2.27
C TYR A 141 -2.25 17.06 1.51
N PRO A 142 -1.04 17.63 1.69
CA PRO A 142 -0.76 19.02 1.30
C PRO A 142 -0.67 19.26 -0.20
N ARG A 143 -0.46 18.22 -0.99
CA ARG A 143 -0.28 18.31 -2.44
C ARG A 143 -0.69 17.01 -3.13
N LYS A 144 -0.85 17.08 -4.45
CA LYS A 144 -0.91 15.90 -5.30
C LYS A 144 0.50 15.57 -5.79
N ASP A 145 0.99 14.38 -5.51
CA ASP A 145 2.34 13.98 -5.85
C ASP A 145 2.44 13.55 -7.33
N PHE A 146 1.49 12.77 -7.82
CA PHE A 146 1.40 12.33 -9.21
C PHE A 146 0.45 13.20 -10.06
N GLY A 147 -0.54 13.84 -9.43
CA GLY A 147 -1.43 14.83 -10.04
C GLY A 147 -2.88 14.36 -10.25
N ASP A 148 -3.15 13.08 -10.27
CA ASP A 148 -4.48 12.50 -10.47
C ASP A 148 -5.12 11.96 -9.16
N GLU A 149 -4.39 12.03 -8.03
CA GLU A 149 -4.88 11.55 -6.75
C GLU A 149 -6.19 12.22 -6.34
N ARG A 150 -7.13 11.40 -5.92
CA ARG A 150 -8.39 11.80 -5.34
C ARG A 150 -8.24 11.93 -3.82
N LEU A 151 -7.82 13.11 -3.37
CA LEU A 151 -7.60 13.41 -1.95
C LEU A 151 -8.95 13.52 -1.22
N MET A 152 -9.51 12.38 -0.83
CA MET A 152 -10.85 12.27 -0.26
C MET A 152 -10.82 12.30 1.28
N SER A 153 -11.91 12.85 1.85
CA SER A 153 -12.13 12.80 3.29
C SER A 153 -12.43 11.37 3.78
N LYS A 154 -12.22 11.11 5.06
CA LYS A 154 -12.60 9.84 5.71
C LYS A 154 -14.04 9.44 5.37
N LYS A 155 -14.99 10.38 5.44
CA LYS A 155 -16.40 10.14 5.13
C LYS A 155 -16.63 9.65 3.70
N GLN A 156 -15.92 10.24 2.72
CA GLN A 156 -16.01 9.81 1.33
C GLN A 156 -15.45 8.41 1.13
N TRP A 157 -14.31 8.09 1.77
CA TRP A 157 -13.76 6.74 1.77
C TRP A 157 -14.73 5.72 2.39
N GLU A 158 -15.31 6.04 3.53
CA GLU A 158 -16.33 5.18 4.19
C GLU A 158 -17.54 4.94 3.30
N GLN A 159 -18.00 5.93 2.54
CA GLN A 159 -19.09 5.77 1.57
C GLN A 159 -18.73 4.82 0.41
N ILE A 160 -17.49 4.89 -0.09
CA ILE A 160 -17.00 3.98 -1.15
C ILE A 160 -16.93 2.56 -0.62
N LEU A 161 -16.43 2.39 0.60
CA LEU A 161 -16.20 1.10 1.24
C LEU A 161 -17.46 0.50 1.91
N ALA A 162 -18.58 1.22 1.95
CA ALA A 162 -19.82 0.79 2.62
C ALA A 162 -20.35 -0.60 2.19
N PRO A 163 -20.15 -1.08 0.93
CA PRO A 163 -20.55 -2.45 0.56
C PRO A 163 -19.76 -3.56 1.25
N PHE A 164 -18.60 -3.26 1.81
CA PHE A 164 -17.69 -4.22 2.43
C PHE A 164 -17.82 -4.24 3.96
N LYS A 165 -17.33 -5.32 4.59
CA LYS A 165 -17.17 -5.39 6.05
C LYS A 165 -15.89 -4.64 6.45
N VAL A 166 -16.02 -3.40 6.89
CA VAL A 166 -14.90 -2.57 7.38
C VAL A 166 -14.81 -2.69 8.89
N SER A 167 -13.78 -3.35 9.40
CA SER A 167 -13.55 -3.55 10.84
C SER A 167 -12.72 -2.42 11.48
N LEU A 168 -12.00 -1.64 10.67
CA LEU A 168 -11.27 -0.44 11.11
C LEU A 168 -11.31 0.62 10.02
N SER A 169 -11.54 1.88 10.40
CA SER A 169 -11.51 3.06 9.54
C SER A 169 -11.01 4.26 10.34
N ARG A 170 -9.83 4.77 10.01
CA ARG A 170 -9.26 5.94 10.71
C ARG A 170 -8.28 6.73 9.85
N ASN A 171 -8.09 7.99 10.22
CA ASN A 171 -6.96 8.78 9.72
C ASN A 171 -5.71 8.52 10.57
N TYR A 172 -4.52 8.63 9.95
CA TYR A 172 -3.24 8.51 10.64
C TYR A 172 -2.21 9.51 10.10
N SER A 173 -1.12 9.71 10.83
CA SER A 173 -0.09 10.71 10.49
C SER A 173 1.13 10.07 9.88
N LEU A 174 1.55 10.55 8.70
CA LEU A 174 2.90 10.31 8.20
C LEU A 174 3.88 11.19 8.99
N LYS A 175 4.96 10.62 9.51
CA LYS A 175 5.94 11.36 10.31
C LYS A 175 7.17 11.85 9.52
N ILE A 176 7.01 12.08 8.22
CA ILE A 176 8.07 12.55 7.32
C ILE A 176 8.07 14.06 7.08
N LEU A 177 7.06 14.77 7.54
CA LEU A 177 6.91 16.20 7.31
C LEU A 177 7.67 17.05 8.36
N PRO A 178 8.08 18.29 8.02
CA PRO A 178 8.73 19.19 8.96
C PRO A 178 7.96 19.35 10.27
N LYS A 179 8.68 19.54 11.38
CA LYS A 179 8.11 19.59 12.74
C LYS A 179 6.93 20.55 12.91
N TRP A 180 6.89 21.65 12.19
CA TRP A 180 5.80 22.64 12.25
C TRP A 180 4.51 22.18 11.55
N TYR A 181 4.61 21.29 10.55
CA TYR A 181 3.45 20.64 9.91
C TYR A 181 2.96 19.43 10.70
N LEU A 182 3.80 18.92 11.60
CA LEU A 182 3.52 17.79 12.49
C LEU A 182 2.56 18.16 13.64
N LEU A 183 1.96 19.34 13.66
CA LEU A 183 0.87 19.68 14.57
C LEU A 183 -0.36 18.80 14.30
N ARG A 184 -0.12 17.47 14.32
CA ARG A 184 -1.11 16.38 14.45
C ARG A 184 -2.23 16.34 13.40
N VAL A 185 -2.06 16.88 12.20
CA VAL A 185 -3.03 16.68 11.14
C VAL A 185 -2.77 15.29 10.54
N PRO A 186 -3.70 14.34 10.71
CA PRO A 186 -3.55 13.00 10.11
C PRO A 186 -3.84 13.09 8.62
N ILE A 187 -2.78 13.11 7.80
CA ILE A 187 -2.83 13.32 6.34
C ILE A 187 -3.06 12.04 5.54
N GLN A 188 -3.15 10.90 6.20
CA GLN A 188 -3.44 9.60 5.59
C GLN A 188 -4.73 9.02 6.17
N TYR A 189 -5.39 8.21 5.36
CA TYR A 189 -6.51 7.37 5.77
C TYR A 189 -6.10 5.90 5.66
N MET A 190 -6.58 5.06 6.58
CA MET A 190 -6.43 3.62 6.50
C MET A 190 -7.73 2.92 6.84
N ALA A 191 -7.94 1.76 6.22
CA ALA A 191 -9.03 0.86 6.54
C ALA A 191 -8.57 -0.60 6.54
N LYS A 192 -9.19 -1.40 7.44
CA LYS A 192 -9.14 -2.86 7.43
C LYS A 192 -10.47 -3.38 6.92
N ILE A 193 -10.42 -4.12 5.82
CA ILE A 193 -11.57 -4.67 5.13
C ILE A 193 -11.47 -6.19 5.25
N GLU A 194 -12.57 -6.84 5.61
CA GLU A 194 -12.63 -8.28 5.83
C GLU A 194 -13.66 -8.92 4.93
N ARG A 195 -13.39 -10.14 4.48
CA ARG A 195 -14.38 -10.98 3.81
C ARG A 195 -15.55 -11.24 4.77
N ARG A 196 -16.76 -11.28 4.26
CA ARG A 196 -17.97 -11.61 5.03
C ARG A 196 -18.05 -13.08 5.38
#